data_7467e728249736549a03a27288cdc003
#
_entry.id   7467e728249736549a03a27288cdc003
#
_cell.length_a   1.000
_cell.length_b   1.000
_cell.length_c   1.000
_cell.angle_alpha   90.00
_cell.angle_beta   90.00
_cell.angle_gamma   90.00
#
_symmetry.space_group_name_H-M   'P 1'
#
loop_
_entity.id
_entity.type
_entity.pdbx_description
1 polymer ?
#
loop_
_entity_poly.entity_id
_entity_poly.type
_entity_poly.pdbx_seq_one_letter_code
_entity_poly.pdbx_strand_id
1 'polypeptide(L)'
;MSNMFVADVGGTNIRLAQIENGQIKAIKKYLCTEFDTIAEAITQFGDDVGQDSFEHGCIAIACPVNHDLVKMTNHTWQFSKKALRDELSLSQLHVINDFSAVAHSLPTLSADQVIKIGRGEADPKGNIVVFGPGTGLGVEHLTLTAAGWQTLDGEGGHVDFAPNDEIDIVIWRYLKEKLGRVSAEEVLSGRGIVNIYSALAVNAGEPEDYNDPADITERALAGTDTLCVAAVTQFCRIMGSFAGNLALNLCTTGGVFIGGGIASRLGEFFVNSEFRQQFEAKGNFAGYVENIPTYLINEPDHGLLGALAYLLQQTKETN
;
A
#
# COMPACT_ATOMS: atom_id res chain seq x y z
N MET A 1 12.48 2.44 30.47
CA MET A 1 11.84 2.67 29.16
C MET A 1 11.97 1.37 28.41
N SER A 2 10.87 0.85 27.86
CA SER A 2 10.87 -0.42 27.14
C SER A 2 11.66 -0.28 25.83
N ASN A 3 12.60 -1.20 25.61
CA ASN A 3 13.34 -1.28 24.36
C ASN A 3 12.46 -1.94 23.31
N MET A 4 12.16 -1.24 22.23
CA MET A 4 11.23 -1.73 21.20
C MET A 4 11.89 -1.71 19.82
N PHE A 5 11.44 -2.62 18.95
CA PHE A 5 11.74 -2.55 17.53
C PHE A 5 10.48 -2.64 16.67
N VAL A 6 10.55 -2.13 15.46
CA VAL A 6 9.57 -2.38 14.41
C VAL A 6 10.29 -2.84 13.14
N ALA A 7 9.62 -3.66 12.35
CA ALA A 7 10.14 -4.17 11.10
C ALA A 7 9.12 -4.02 9.98
N ASP A 8 9.62 -3.76 8.76
CA ASP A 8 8.87 -3.80 7.51
C ASP A 8 9.55 -4.79 6.57
N VAL A 9 8.88 -5.90 6.31
CA VAL A 9 9.42 -7.09 5.65
C VAL A 9 8.76 -7.30 4.29
N GLY A 10 9.48 -6.96 3.24
CA GLY A 10 9.14 -7.30 1.86
C GLY A 10 9.79 -8.59 1.39
N GLY A 11 9.52 -8.99 0.15
CA GLY A 11 10.09 -10.23 -0.42
C GLY A 11 11.61 -10.20 -0.64
N THR A 12 12.23 -9.02 -0.74
CA THR A 12 13.66 -8.86 -1.02
C THR A 12 14.40 -8.20 0.13
N ASN A 13 13.76 -7.25 0.79
CA ASN A 13 14.39 -6.41 1.82
C ASN A 13 13.60 -6.48 3.12
N ILE A 14 14.33 -6.38 4.23
CA ILE A 14 13.79 -6.09 5.54
C ILE A 14 14.35 -4.75 6.02
N ARG A 15 13.48 -3.87 6.50
CA ARG A 15 13.83 -2.65 7.22
C ARG A 15 13.50 -2.84 8.69
N LEU A 16 14.43 -2.52 9.57
CA LEU A 16 14.26 -2.61 11.02
C LEU A 16 14.54 -1.24 11.64
N ALA A 17 13.75 -0.85 12.61
CA ALA A 17 13.91 0.41 13.31
C ALA A 17 13.90 0.20 14.84
N GLN A 18 14.87 0.82 15.51
CA GLN A 18 14.92 0.92 16.98
C GLN A 18 14.02 2.06 17.43
N ILE A 19 13.22 1.79 18.45
CA ILE A 19 12.31 2.77 19.05
C ILE A 19 12.81 3.20 20.41
N GLU A 20 12.95 4.51 20.58
CA GLU A 20 13.31 5.13 21.85
C GLU A 20 12.34 6.28 22.16
N ASN A 21 11.73 6.29 23.32
CA ASN A 21 10.74 7.30 23.75
C ASN A 21 9.53 7.45 22.77
N GLY A 22 9.11 6.35 22.14
CA GLY A 22 7.99 6.35 21.18
C GLY A 22 8.34 6.92 19.81
N GLN A 23 9.61 7.12 19.50
CA GLN A 23 10.10 7.63 18.20
C GLN A 23 11.14 6.70 17.60
N ILE A 24 11.23 6.69 16.28
CA ILE A 24 12.26 5.99 15.53
C ILE A 24 13.61 6.68 15.78
N LYS A 25 14.59 5.93 16.29
CA LYS A 25 15.95 6.40 16.58
C LYS A 25 16.95 6.02 15.51
N ALA A 26 16.88 4.78 15.03
CA ALA A 26 17.79 4.25 14.03
C ALA A 26 17.02 3.33 13.08
N ILE A 27 17.35 3.39 11.80
CA ILE A 27 16.81 2.48 10.78
C ILE A 27 17.99 1.76 10.13
N LYS A 28 17.84 0.44 9.92
CA LYS A 28 18.74 -0.39 9.13
C LYS A 28 17.95 -1.13 8.08
N LYS A 29 18.58 -1.32 6.93
CA LYS A 29 18.03 -2.08 5.82
C LYS A 29 18.98 -3.23 5.48
N TYR A 30 18.43 -4.43 5.33
CA TYR A 30 19.16 -5.63 4.94
C TYR A 30 18.46 -6.32 3.77
N LEU A 31 19.18 -7.17 3.05
CA LEU A 31 18.59 -8.12 2.12
C LEU A 31 18.09 -9.34 2.89
N CYS A 32 16.88 -9.80 2.61
CA CYS A 32 16.34 -11.01 3.25
C CYS A 32 17.23 -12.25 2.97
N THR A 33 17.94 -12.27 1.83
CA THR A 33 18.85 -13.36 1.44
C THR A 33 20.15 -13.41 2.25
N GLU A 34 20.45 -12.42 3.07
CA GLU A 34 21.63 -12.41 3.96
C GLU A 34 21.40 -13.25 5.22
N PHE A 35 20.16 -13.69 5.49
CA PHE A 35 19.80 -14.41 6.70
C PHE A 35 18.94 -15.64 6.38
N ASP A 36 19.16 -16.73 7.10
CA ASP A 36 18.35 -17.94 6.97
C ASP A 36 16.97 -17.76 7.62
N THR A 37 16.89 -16.93 8.67
CA THR A 37 15.65 -16.69 9.44
C THR A 37 15.44 -15.20 9.74
N ILE A 38 14.19 -14.83 10.00
CA ILE A 38 13.86 -13.47 10.47
C ILE A 38 14.43 -13.19 11.87
N ALA A 39 14.60 -14.22 12.71
CA ALA A 39 15.20 -14.11 14.05
C ALA A 39 16.66 -13.66 13.94
N GLU A 40 17.44 -14.24 13.03
CA GLU A 40 18.81 -13.82 12.76
C GLU A 40 18.91 -12.37 12.32
N ALA A 41 18.01 -11.92 11.42
CA ALA A 41 17.99 -10.53 10.97
C ALA A 41 17.69 -9.54 12.12
N ILE A 42 16.77 -9.90 13.03
CA ILE A 42 16.44 -9.08 14.20
C ILE A 42 17.60 -9.07 15.20
N THR A 43 18.26 -10.20 15.41
CA THR A 43 19.44 -10.30 16.31
C THR A 43 20.59 -9.46 15.76
N GLN A 44 20.91 -9.59 14.48
CA GLN A 44 21.95 -8.77 13.83
C GLN A 44 21.64 -7.28 13.92
N PHE A 45 20.35 -6.91 13.77
CA PHE A 45 19.94 -5.53 13.96
C PHE A 45 20.20 -5.03 15.39
N GLY A 46 19.93 -5.86 16.41
CA GLY A 46 20.25 -5.55 17.81
C GLY A 46 21.73 -5.25 18.00
N ASP A 47 22.60 -6.13 17.48
CA ASP A 47 24.06 -5.95 17.53
C ASP A 47 24.50 -4.64 16.84
N ASP A 48 23.93 -4.35 15.65
CA ASP A 48 24.27 -3.18 14.85
C ASP A 48 23.87 -1.83 15.49
N VAL A 49 22.85 -1.83 16.36
CA VAL A 49 22.38 -0.63 17.07
C VAL A 49 22.84 -0.58 18.53
N GLY A 50 23.63 -1.58 18.95
CA GLY A 50 24.16 -1.69 20.33
C GLY A 50 23.08 -1.96 21.36
N GLN A 51 22.09 -2.79 21.01
CA GLN A 51 20.95 -3.16 21.84
C GLN A 51 20.93 -4.66 22.07
N ASP A 52 21.33 -5.13 23.26
CA ASP A 52 21.45 -6.56 23.57
C ASP A 52 20.10 -7.31 23.55
N SER A 53 18.99 -6.62 23.80
CA SER A 53 17.64 -7.23 23.79
C SER A 53 16.55 -6.19 23.58
N PHE A 54 15.44 -6.65 23.00
CA PHE A 54 14.20 -5.87 22.90
C PHE A 54 13.14 -6.47 23.82
N GLU A 55 12.24 -5.64 24.32
CA GLU A 55 11.11 -6.07 25.15
C GLU A 55 9.83 -6.27 24.33
N HIS A 56 9.62 -5.41 23.34
CA HIS A 56 8.45 -5.46 22.44
C HIS A 56 8.86 -5.32 20.99
N GLY A 57 8.12 -6.00 20.12
CA GLY A 57 8.32 -5.91 18.68
C GLY A 57 7.03 -5.88 17.89
N CYS A 58 7.06 -5.20 16.73
CA CYS A 58 6.00 -5.30 15.71
C CYS A 58 6.62 -5.49 14.34
N ILE A 59 6.15 -6.52 13.62
CA ILE A 59 6.59 -6.88 12.28
C ILE A 59 5.44 -6.66 11.31
N ALA A 60 5.60 -5.73 10.38
CA ALA A 60 4.77 -5.58 9.20
C ALA A 60 5.34 -6.49 8.10
N ILE A 61 4.51 -7.35 7.49
CA ILE A 61 4.98 -8.36 6.54
C ILE A 61 4.02 -8.55 5.38
N ALA A 62 4.57 -8.65 4.16
CA ALA A 62 3.82 -8.78 2.90
C ALA A 62 3.27 -10.19 2.68
N CYS A 63 2.43 -10.68 3.60
CA CYS A 63 1.71 -11.95 3.50
C CYS A 63 0.53 -12.01 4.49
N PRO A 64 -0.40 -12.99 4.34
CA PRO A 64 -1.46 -13.22 5.32
C PRO A 64 -0.92 -13.59 6.70
N VAL A 65 -1.47 -12.99 7.76
CA VAL A 65 -1.03 -13.16 9.15
C VAL A 65 -2.10 -13.69 10.10
N ASN A 66 -3.15 -14.30 9.59
CA ASN A 66 -4.32 -14.75 10.38
C ASN A 66 -4.05 -15.97 11.29
N HIS A 67 -2.92 -16.67 11.08
CA HIS A 67 -2.52 -17.85 11.83
C HIS A 67 -1.23 -17.61 12.60
N ASP A 68 -0.92 -18.50 13.57
CA ASP A 68 0.36 -18.47 14.28
C ASP A 68 1.55 -18.72 13.33
N LEU A 69 1.39 -19.68 12.40
CA LEU A 69 2.40 -19.94 11.38
C LEU A 69 2.26 -18.92 10.24
N VAL A 70 3.24 -18.04 10.12
CA VAL A 70 3.39 -17.07 9.02
C VAL A 70 4.28 -17.67 7.96
N LYS A 71 3.85 -17.60 6.69
CA LYS A 71 4.62 -18.04 5.51
C LYS A 71 4.67 -16.90 4.50
N MET A 72 5.86 -16.46 4.15
CA MET A 72 6.02 -15.44 3.12
C MET A 72 5.68 -15.99 1.74
N THR A 73 4.98 -15.18 0.94
CA THR A 73 4.59 -15.57 -0.43
C THR A 73 5.80 -15.51 -1.38
N ASN A 74 6.67 -14.52 -1.22
CA ASN A 74 7.77 -14.20 -2.13
C ASN A 74 9.15 -14.43 -1.52
N HIS A 75 9.23 -15.23 -0.45
CA HIS A 75 10.48 -15.61 0.22
C HIS A 75 10.32 -16.96 0.92
N THR A 76 11.43 -17.62 1.25
CA THR A 76 11.44 -18.93 1.92
C THR A 76 11.14 -18.87 3.41
N TRP A 77 11.14 -17.70 4.01
CA TRP A 77 10.93 -17.55 5.45
C TRP A 77 9.52 -17.99 5.87
N GLN A 78 9.51 -18.79 6.91
CA GLN A 78 8.32 -19.17 7.64
C GLN A 78 8.64 -19.26 9.14
N PHE A 79 7.72 -18.79 9.98
CA PHE A 79 7.92 -18.80 11.43
C PHE A 79 6.59 -18.86 12.18
N SER A 80 6.60 -19.45 13.37
CA SER A 80 5.51 -19.30 14.35
C SER A 80 5.71 -18.01 15.12
N LYS A 81 4.66 -17.17 15.21
CA LYS A 81 4.71 -15.91 15.99
C LYS A 81 5.10 -16.18 17.44
N LYS A 82 4.54 -17.25 18.03
CA LYS A 82 4.82 -17.67 19.41
C LYS A 82 6.27 -18.12 19.56
N ALA A 83 6.77 -18.98 18.67
CA ALA A 83 8.16 -19.46 18.73
C ALA A 83 9.16 -18.31 18.55
N LEU A 84 8.92 -17.41 17.60
CA LEU A 84 9.78 -16.24 17.36
C LEU A 84 9.81 -15.30 18.58
N ARG A 85 8.65 -15.04 19.20
CA ARG A 85 8.58 -14.26 20.44
C ARG A 85 9.42 -14.88 21.55
N ASP A 86 9.29 -16.19 21.73
CA ASP A 86 9.98 -16.92 22.80
C ASP A 86 11.51 -17.00 22.53
N GLU A 87 11.92 -17.22 21.27
CA GLU A 87 13.31 -17.23 20.82
C GLU A 87 14.01 -15.89 21.06
N LEU A 88 13.35 -14.78 20.70
CA LEU A 88 13.88 -13.43 20.91
C LEU A 88 13.65 -12.90 22.34
N SER A 89 13.08 -13.71 23.24
CA SER A 89 12.78 -13.36 24.64
C SER A 89 11.91 -12.09 24.77
N LEU A 90 10.99 -11.87 23.83
CA LEU A 90 10.11 -10.70 23.82
C LEU A 90 8.93 -10.90 24.79
N SER A 91 8.55 -9.86 25.50
CA SER A 91 7.30 -9.81 26.29
C SER A 91 6.08 -9.78 25.36
N GLN A 92 6.16 -9.01 24.26
CA GLN A 92 5.11 -8.93 23.24
C GLN A 92 5.72 -8.90 21.85
N LEU A 93 5.12 -9.68 20.93
CA LEU A 93 5.41 -9.65 19.51
C LEU A 93 4.09 -9.56 18.73
N HIS A 94 3.94 -8.50 17.97
CA HIS A 94 2.85 -8.33 17.03
C HIS A 94 3.35 -8.58 15.61
N VAL A 95 2.53 -9.25 14.79
CA VAL A 95 2.80 -9.45 13.36
C VAL A 95 1.54 -9.05 12.63
N ILE A 96 1.65 -8.00 11.82
CA ILE A 96 0.55 -7.42 11.04
C ILE A 96 0.86 -7.49 9.54
N ASN A 97 -0.17 -7.40 8.71
CA ASN A 97 0.03 -7.30 7.28
C ASN A 97 0.70 -5.95 6.93
N ASP A 98 1.46 -5.89 5.84
CA ASP A 98 2.15 -4.67 5.39
C ASP A 98 1.18 -3.53 5.08
N PHE A 99 0.03 -3.81 4.42
CA PHE A 99 -0.99 -2.79 4.18
C PHE A 99 -1.73 -2.35 5.45
N SER A 100 -1.93 -3.24 6.40
CA SER A 100 -2.43 -2.86 7.74
C SER A 100 -1.47 -1.90 8.44
N ALA A 101 -0.15 -2.13 8.32
CA ALA A 101 0.84 -1.18 8.82
C ALA A 101 0.73 0.17 8.09
N VAL A 102 0.66 0.18 6.75
CA VAL A 102 0.45 1.42 6.00
C VAL A 102 -0.79 2.16 6.51
N ALA A 103 -1.91 1.47 6.72
CA ALA A 103 -3.13 2.08 7.24
C ALA A 103 -2.93 2.71 8.63
N HIS A 104 -2.26 2.02 9.55
CA HIS A 104 -1.96 2.55 10.88
C HIS A 104 -1.02 3.77 10.89
N SER A 105 -0.23 3.99 9.83
CA SER A 105 0.59 5.20 9.71
C SER A 105 -0.24 6.45 9.43
N LEU A 106 -1.37 6.33 8.71
CA LEU A 106 -2.10 7.47 8.14
C LEU A 106 -2.51 8.54 9.17
N PRO A 107 -3.04 8.18 10.36
CA PRO A 107 -3.39 9.17 11.36
C PRO A 107 -2.18 9.90 11.99
N THR A 108 -0.95 9.41 11.73
CA THR A 108 0.29 9.98 12.27
C THR A 108 1.07 10.83 11.28
N LEU A 109 0.70 10.76 9.99
CA LEU A 109 1.39 11.50 8.93
C LEU A 109 1.15 13.01 9.07
N SER A 110 2.22 13.78 8.98
CA SER A 110 2.18 15.23 8.90
C SER A 110 1.92 15.73 7.47
N ALA A 111 1.58 17.00 7.33
CA ALA A 111 1.22 17.59 6.05
C ALA A 111 2.34 17.55 4.98
N ASP A 112 3.59 17.53 5.39
CA ASP A 112 4.77 17.42 4.52
C ASP A 112 5.06 15.98 4.06
N GLN A 113 4.45 14.99 4.72
CA GLN A 113 4.55 13.57 4.37
C GLN A 113 3.48 13.09 3.37
N VAL A 114 2.58 13.98 2.97
CA VAL A 114 1.53 13.70 1.99
C VAL A 114 1.39 14.82 0.97
N ILE A 115 0.99 14.49 -0.25
CA ILE A 115 0.64 15.46 -1.29
C ILE A 115 -0.88 15.42 -1.46
N LYS A 116 -1.56 16.53 -1.10
CA LYS A 116 -3.01 16.65 -1.27
C LYS A 116 -3.36 16.81 -2.75
N ILE A 117 -4.29 16.01 -3.24
CA ILE A 117 -4.80 16.04 -4.62
C ILE A 117 -6.27 16.46 -4.59
N GLY A 118 -6.56 17.62 -5.17
CA GLY A 118 -7.91 18.18 -5.18
C GLY A 118 -8.31 18.84 -3.86
N ARG A 119 -9.62 18.99 -3.65
CA ARG A 119 -10.23 19.69 -2.51
C ARG A 119 -10.75 18.73 -1.44
N GLY A 120 -11.40 19.24 -0.44
CA GLY A 120 -11.97 18.52 0.70
C GLY A 120 -11.12 18.68 1.95
N GLU A 121 -11.75 18.45 3.10
CA GLU A 121 -11.07 18.45 4.40
C GLU A 121 -11.37 17.17 5.14
N ALA A 122 -10.34 16.59 5.77
CA ALA A 122 -10.46 15.34 6.48
C ALA A 122 -11.30 15.53 7.77
N ASP A 123 -12.29 14.66 7.96
CA ASP A 123 -12.89 14.46 9.27
C ASP A 123 -11.90 13.65 10.14
N PRO A 124 -11.37 14.21 11.24
CA PRO A 124 -10.37 13.52 12.07
C PRO A 124 -10.90 12.25 12.76
N LYS A 125 -12.20 12.00 12.71
CA LYS A 125 -12.86 10.80 13.23
C LYS A 125 -13.49 9.94 12.14
N GLY A 126 -13.44 10.38 10.91
CA GLY A 126 -13.97 9.67 9.75
C GLY A 126 -13.16 8.43 9.42
N ASN A 127 -13.81 7.44 8.81
CA ASN A 127 -13.09 6.31 8.25
C ASN A 127 -12.07 6.77 7.22
N ILE A 128 -10.98 6.03 7.13
CA ILE A 128 -9.88 6.27 6.19
C ILE A 128 -9.75 5.04 5.29
N VAL A 129 -9.34 5.24 4.05
CA VAL A 129 -8.90 4.13 3.18
C VAL A 129 -7.53 4.44 2.61
N VAL A 130 -6.70 3.42 2.50
CA VAL A 130 -5.49 3.44 1.69
C VAL A 130 -5.58 2.35 0.64
N PHE A 131 -5.13 2.66 -0.55
CA PHE A 131 -4.88 1.66 -1.58
C PHE A 131 -3.55 1.97 -2.28
N GLY A 132 -2.91 0.94 -2.82
CA GLY A 132 -1.60 1.15 -3.42
C GLY A 132 -1.29 0.14 -4.51
N PRO A 133 -1.19 0.62 -5.78
CA PRO A 133 -0.69 -0.20 -6.86
C PRO A 133 0.82 -0.42 -6.72
N GLY A 134 1.21 -1.68 -6.75
CA GLY A 134 2.58 -2.17 -6.71
C GLY A 134 2.73 -3.39 -7.60
N THR A 135 3.35 -4.48 -7.11
CA THR A 135 3.30 -5.80 -7.76
C THR A 135 1.86 -6.29 -7.87
N GLY A 136 1.07 -6.09 -6.81
CA GLY A 136 -0.38 -6.27 -6.76
C GLY A 136 -1.09 -4.97 -6.41
N LEU A 137 -2.33 -5.08 -5.90
CA LEU A 137 -3.16 -3.96 -5.45
C LEU A 137 -3.60 -4.19 -4.00
N GLY A 138 -2.91 -3.59 -3.05
CA GLY A 138 -3.34 -3.57 -1.66
C GLY A 138 -4.45 -2.54 -1.43
N VAL A 139 -5.39 -2.88 -0.55
CA VAL A 139 -6.46 -1.99 -0.08
C VAL A 139 -6.70 -2.26 1.39
N GLU A 140 -6.69 -1.21 2.21
CA GLU A 140 -6.99 -1.34 3.63
C GLU A 140 -7.84 -0.17 4.10
N HIS A 141 -8.82 -0.45 4.97
CA HIS A 141 -9.65 0.56 5.61
C HIS A 141 -9.31 0.66 7.09
N LEU A 142 -9.44 1.87 7.62
CA LEU A 142 -9.19 2.17 9.02
C LEU A 142 -10.39 2.91 9.61
N THR A 143 -10.86 2.46 10.76
CA THR A 143 -11.96 3.08 11.51
C THR A 143 -11.52 3.43 12.92
N LEU A 144 -12.01 4.55 13.45
CA LEU A 144 -11.73 4.95 14.83
C LEU A 144 -12.79 4.38 15.77
N THR A 145 -12.32 3.61 16.76
CA THR A 145 -13.13 2.98 17.81
C THR A 145 -12.75 3.54 19.19
N ALA A 146 -13.43 3.11 20.23
CA ALA A 146 -13.06 3.45 21.61
C ALA A 146 -11.68 2.90 22.02
N ALA A 147 -11.21 1.82 21.38
CA ALA A 147 -9.89 1.21 21.57
C ALA A 147 -8.80 1.82 20.66
N GLY A 148 -9.11 2.88 19.90
CA GLY A 148 -8.20 3.49 18.94
C GLY A 148 -8.52 3.11 17.50
N TRP A 149 -7.55 3.29 16.61
CA TRP A 149 -7.68 2.96 15.20
C TRP A 149 -7.63 1.45 14.96
N GLN A 150 -8.56 0.94 14.15
CA GLN A 150 -8.69 -0.48 13.84
C GLN A 150 -8.79 -0.68 12.33
N THR A 151 -8.06 -1.63 11.77
CA THR A 151 -8.19 -2.05 10.38
C THR A 151 -9.47 -2.84 10.15
N LEU A 152 -10.03 -2.73 8.95
CA LEU A 152 -11.13 -3.55 8.45
C LEU A 152 -10.58 -4.39 7.30
N ASP A 153 -9.91 -5.48 7.68
CA ASP A 153 -9.15 -6.33 6.76
C ASP A 153 -9.99 -6.84 5.59
N GLY A 154 -9.43 -6.82 4.40
CA GLY A 154 -10.08 -7.28 3.19
C GLY A 154 -9.15 -7.41 1.99
N GLU A 155 -9.64 -8.04 0.93
CA GLU A 155 -8.95 -8.22 -0.35
C GLU A 155 -9.56 -7.30 -1.42
N GLY A 156 -9.59 -5.99 -1.12
CA GLY A 156 -10.25 -4.99 -1.96
C GLY A 156 -9.66 -4.84 -3.36
N GLY A 157 -8.39 -5.21 -3.57
CA GLY A 157 -7.77 -5.25 -4.90
C GLY A 157 -8.34 -6.33 -5.82
N HIS A 158 -8.96 -7.36 -5.26
CA HIS A 158 -9.54 -8.48 -6.00
C HIS A 158 -11.04 -8.34 -6.31
N VAL A 159 -11.66 -7.18 -6.02
CA VAL A 159 -13.02 -6.88 -6.51
C VAL A 159 -13.03 -6.77 -8.04
N ASP A 160 -14.18 -6.89 -8.66
CA ASP A 160 -14.29 -6.79 -10.10
C ASP A 160 -13.95 -5.38 -10.61
N PHE A 161 -13.20 -5.31 -11.71
CA PHE A 161 -13.00 -4.05 -12.43
C PHE A 161 -14.31 -3.58 -13.03
N ALA A 162 -14.70 -2.34 -12.73
CA ALA A 162 -15.92 -1.70 -13.23
C ALA A 162 -15.57 -0.66 -14.31
N PRO A 163 -15.71 -0.98 -15.60
CA PRO A 163 -15.50 -0.04 -16.71
C PRO A 163 -16.43 1.18 -16.63
N ASN A 164 -15.91 2.39 -16.85
CA ASN A 164 -16.66 3.64 -16.81
C ASN A 164 -16.76 4.37 -18.14
N ASP A 165 -15.83 4.11 -19.06
CA ASP A 165 -15.81 4.72 -20.40
C ASP A 165 -15.51 3.69 -21.50
N GLU A 166 -15.51 4.13 -22.75
CA GLU A 166 -15.28 3.24 -23.91
C GLU A 166 -13.86 2.62 -23.90
N ILE A 167 -12.86 3.35 -23.37
CA ILE A 167 -11.50 2.84 -23.28
C ILE A 167 -11.44 1.72 -22.23
N ASP A 168 -12.07 1.92 -21.08
CA ASP A 168 -12.21 0.88 -20.04
C ASP A 168 -12.90 -0.38 -20.58
N ILE A 169 -13.92 -0.21 -21.43
CA ILE A 169 -14.64 -1.34 -22.07
C ILE A 169 -13.71 -2.11 -23.02
N VAL A 170 -12.88 -1.42 -23.81
CA VAL A 170 -11.86 -2.04 -24.67
C VAL A 170 -10.89 -2.86 -23.82
N ILE A 171 -10.34 -2.28 -22.77
CA ILE A 171 -9.42 -2.94 -21.84
C ILE A 171 -10.09 -4.16 -21.19
N TRP A 172 -11.31 -3.99 -20.70
CA TRP A 172 -12.06 -5.07 -20.06
C TRP A 172 -12.34 -6.25 -21.02
N ARG A 173 -12.73 -5.98 -22.27
CA ARG A 173 -12.97 -7.03 -23.27
C ARG A 173 -11.70 -7.82 -23.57
N TYR A 174 -10.59 -7.13 -23.81
CA TYR A 174 -9.29 -7.75 -24.05
C TYR A 174 -8.87 -8.66 -22.89
N LEU A 175 -8.98 -8.17 -21.65
CA LEU A 175 -8.61 -8.94 -20.46
C LEU A 175 -9.61 -10.06 -20.17
N LYS A 176 -10.91 -9.83 -20.39
CA LYS A 176 -11.95 -10.85 -20.19
C LYS A 176 -11.73 -12.06 -21.08
N GLU A 177 -11.30 -11.86 -22.32
CA GLU A 177 -10.98 -12.93 -23.25
C GLU A 177 -9.75 -13.73 -22.77
N LYS A 178 -8.72 -13.06 -22.28
CA LYS A 178 -7.47 -13.70 -21.79
C LYS A 178 -7.60 -14.39 -20.44
N LEU A 179 -8.31 -13.78 -19.50
CA LEU A 179 -8.28 -14.17 -18.08
C LEU A 179 -9.59 -14.80 -17.57
N GLY A 180 -10.68 -14.65 -18.30
CA GLY A 180 -12.01 -15.11 -17.87
C GLY A 180 -12.67 -14.18 -16.83
N ARG A 181 -11.93 -13.64 -15.86
CA ARG A 181 -12.37 -12.63 -14.88
C ARG A 181 -11.36 -11.47 -14.83
N VAL A 182 -11.85 -10.25 -14.70
CA VAL A 182 -10.99 -9.06 -14.59
C VAL A 182 -11.22 -8.41 -13.22
N SER A 183 -10.25 -8.53 -12.33
CA SER A 183 -10.24 -7.81 -11.06
C SER A 183 -9.64 -6.42 -11.19
N ALA A 184 -9.83 -5.56 -10.18
CA ALA A 184 -9.21 -4.25 -10.12
C ALA A 184 -7.67 -4.34 -10.20
N GLU A 185 -7.06 -5.35 -9.58
CA GLU A 185 -5.61 -5.58 -9.64
C GLU A 185 -5.09 -5.81 -11.07
N GLU A 186 -5.90 -6.42 -11.96
CA GLU A 186 -5.48 -6.67 -13.34
C GLU A 186 -5.30 -5.37 -14.17
N VAL A 187 -5.79 -4.25 -13.66
CA VAL A 187 -5.64 -2.92 -14.27
C VAL A 187 -4.93 -1.91 -13.36
N LEU A 188 -4.81 -2.20 -12.05
CA LEU A 188 -4.20 -1.30 -11.06
C LEU A 188 -3.01 -1.96 -10.35
N SER A 189 -2.04 -2.40 -11.13
CA SER A 189 -0.76 -2.95 -10.66
C SER A 189 0.31 -2.72 -11.72
N GLY A 190 1.56 -3.15 -11.48
CA GLY A 190 2.60 -3.14 -12.53
C GLY A 190 2.17 -3.95 -13.75
N ARG A 191 1.65 -5.16 -13.52
CA ARG A 191 1.04 -5.97 -14.59
C ARG A 191 -0.14 -5.24 -15.25
N GLY A 192 -0.92 -4.49 -14.47
CA GLY A 192 -2.05 -3.70 -14.96
C GLY A 192 -1.65 -2.62 -15.97
N ILE A 193 -0.52 -1.95 -15.79
CA ILE A 193 0.03 -1.00 -16.77
C ILE A 193 0.28 -1.71 -18.11
N VAL A 194 0.93 -2.88 -18.07
CA VAL A 194 1.20 -3.70 -19.27
C VAL A 194 -0.12 -4.15 -19.92
N ASN A 195 -1.07 -4.60 -19.12
CA ASN A 195 -2.38 -5.04 -19.60
C ASN A 195 -3.15 -3.93 -20.32
N ILE A 196 -3.13 -2.71 -19.77
CA ILE A 196 -3.76 -1.54 -20.39
C ILE A 196 -3.05 -1.21 -21.70
N TYR A 197 -1.71 -1.14 -21.69
CA TYR A 197 -0.92 -0.87 -22.89
C TYR A 197 -1.21 -1.88 -23.99
N SER A 198 -1.17 -3.19 -23.69
CA SER A 198 -1.45 -4.24 -24.64
C SER A 198 -2.87 -4.15 -25.24
N ALA A 199 -3.87 -3.87 -24.39
CA ALA A 199 -5.25 -3.72 -24.86
C ALA A 199 -5.40 -2.54 -25.84
N LEU A 200 -4.71 -1.42 -25.56
CA LEU A 200 -4.72 -0.25 -26.44
C LEU A 200 -3.98 -0.50 -27.74
N ALA A 201 -2.81 -1.15 -27.71
CA ALA A 201 -2.04 -1.52 -28.88
C ALA A 201 -2.85 -2.41 -29.83
N VAL A 202 -3.43 -3.51 -29.30
CA VAL A 202 -4.29 -4.42 -30.09
C VAL A 202 -5.49 -3.69 -30.68
N ASN A 203 -6.14 -2.82 -29.91
CA ASN A 203 -7.29 -2.04 -30.39
C ASN A 203 -6.90 -1.05 -31.51
N ALA A 204 -5.67 -0.53 -31.48
CA ALA A 204 -5.13 0.35 -32.52
C ALA A 204 -4.59 -0.41 -33.75
N GLY A 205 -4.48 -1.74 -33.68
CA GLY A 205 -3.82 -2.56 -34.72
C GLY A 205 -2.30 -2.41 -34.72
N GLU A 206 -1.71 -1.99 -33.60
CA GLU A 206 -0.27 -1.80 -33.39
C GLU A 206 0.32 -3.00 -32.65
N PRO A 207 1.63 -3.27 -32.77
CA PRO A 207 2.31 -4.34 -32.02
C PRO A 207 2.36 -4.05 -30.51
N GLU A 208 2.37 -5.14 -29.72
CA GLU A 208 2.58 -5.10 -28.28
C GLU A 208 4.09 -5.10 -27.96
N ASP A 209 4.79 -3.98 -28.20
CA ASP A 209 6.25 -3.92 -28.17
C ASP A 209 6.84 -3.94 -26.77
N TYR A 210 6.05 -3.57 -25.74
CA TYR A 210 6.52 -3.46 -24.35
C TYR A 210 5.76 -4.37 -23.40
N ASN A 211 6.52 -5.08 -22.56
CA ASN A 211 6.00 -6.01 -21.55
C ASN A 211 6.55 -5.75 -20.14
N ASP A 212 7.36 -4.70 -19.98
CA ASP A 212 7.85 -4.23 -18.68
C ASP A 212 7.12 -2.93 -18.29
N PRO A 213 6.45 -2.88 -17.12
CA PRO A 213 5.78 -1.67 -16.66
C PRO A 213 6.73 -0.48 -16.47
N ALA A 214 8.02 -0.70 -16.21
CA ALA A 214 9.00 0.36 -16.09
C ALA A 214 9.25 1.02 -17.44
N ASP A 215 9.44 0.25 -18.52
CA ASP A 215 9.66 0.75 -19.87
C ASP A 215 8.46 1.59 -20.35
N ILE A 216 7.24 1.10 -20.13
CA ILE A 216 6.00 1.81 -20.49
C ILE A 216 5.91 3.12 -19.72
N THR A 217 6.18 3.08 -18.41
CA THR A 217 6.10 4.27 -17.54
C THR A 217 7.15 5.32 -17.93
N GLU A 218 8.40 4.92 -18.16
CA GLU A 218 9.48 5.84 -18.56
C GLU A 218 9.17 6.53 -19.90
N ARG A 219 8.67 5.79 -20.89
CA ARG A 219 8.27 6.37 -22.19
C ARG A 219 7.08 7.29 -22.07
N ALA A 220 6.13 6.96 -21.21
CA ALA A 220 4.97 7.81 -20.94
C ALA A 220 5.40 9.14 -20.30
N LEU A 221 6.26 9.08 -19.27
CA LEU A 221 6.77 10.28 -18.58
C LEU A 221 7.65 11.16 -19.50
N ALA A 222 8.42 10.53 -20.39
CA ALA A 222 9.23 11.24 -21.39
C ALA A 222 8.40 11.76 -22.58
N GLY A 223 7.13 11.32 -22.74
CA GLY A 223 6.29 11.68 -23.89
C GLY A 223 6.79 11.13 -25.23
N THR A 224 7.61 10.07 -25.22
CA THR A 224 8.27 9.52 -26.42
C THR A 224 7.43 8.48 -27.15
N ASP A 225 6.37 7.96 -26.53
CA ASP A 225 5.47 6.97 -27.12
C ASP A 225 4.01 7.30 -26.73
N THR A 226 3.18 7.50 -27.75
CA THR A 226 1.78 7.93 -27.56
C THR A 226 0.91 6.86 -26.94
N LEU A 227 1.15 5.57 -27.23
CA LEU A 227 0.41 4.46 -26.61
C LEU A 227 0.79 4.30 -25.14
N CYS A 228 2.08 4.45 -24.80
CA CYS A 228 2.53 4.45 -23.41
C CYS A 228 1.91 5.62 -22.62
N VAL A 229 1.87 6.83 -23.19
CA VAL A 229 1.19 7.99 -22.59
C VAL A 229 -0.29 7.69 -22.37
N ALA A 230 -0.99 7.14 -23.37
CA ALA A 230 -2.39 6.78 -23.26
C ALA A 230 -2.63 5.73 -22.17
N ALA A 231 -1.78 4.70 -22.09
CA ALA A 231 -1.87 3.64 -21.10
C ALA A 231 -1.72 4.17 -19.67
N VAL A 232 -0.71 4.98 -19.39
CA VAL A 232 -0.48 5.54 -18.05
C VAL A 232 -1.55 6.59 -17.70
N THR A 233 -2.04 7.36 -18.68
CA THR A 233 -3.17 8.27 -18.48
C THR A 233 -4.43 7.50 -18.07
N GLN A 234 -4.77 6.41 -18.77
CA GLN A 234 -5.94 5.59 -18.44
C GLN A 234 -5.76 4.88 -17.10
N PHE A 235 -4.56 4.42 -16.76
CA PHE A 235 -4.24 3.89 -15.44
C PHE A 235 -4.58 4.90 -14.33
N CYS A 236 -4.20 6.16 -14.46
CA CYS A 236 -4.53 7.20 -13.49
C CYS A 236 -6.05 7.47 -13.41
N ARG A 237 -6.77 7.42 -14.54
CA ARG A 237 -8.24 7.55 -14.60
C ARG A 237 -8.92 6.41 -13.85
N ILE A 238 -8.50 5.17 -14.10
CA ILE A 238 -9.03 3.97 -13.42
C ILE A 238 -8.75 4.04 -11.92
N MET A 239 -7.53 4.49 -11.51
CA MET A 239 -7.22 4.73 -10.11
C MET A 239 -8.20 5.71 -9.44
N GLY A 240 -8.53 6.81 -10.13
CA GLY A 240 -9.49 7.79 -9.63
C GLY A 240 -10.88 7.19 -9.43
N SER A 241 -11.37 6.47 -10.45
CA SER A 241 -12.66 5.79 -10.37
C SER A 241 -12.71 4.76 -9.23
N PHE A 242 -11.67 3.93 -9.09
CA PHE A 242 -11.56 2.92 -8.04
C PHE A 242 -11.52 3.57 -6.65
N ALA A 243 -10.71 4.62 -6.47
CA ALA A 243 -10.63 5.39 -5.23
C ALA A 243 -11.98 5.97 -4.80
N GLY A 244 -12.75 6.51 -5.75
CA GLY A 244 -14.10 7.00 -5.48
C GLY A 244 -15.10 5.89 -5.08
N ASN A 245 -14.93 4.68 -5.61
CA ASN A 245 -15.72 3.51 -5.18
C ASN A 245 -15.37 3.11 -3.73
N LEU A 246 -14.08 3.09 -3.38
CA LEU A 246 -13.64 2.84 -1.99
C LEU A 246 -14.19 3.89 -1.02
N ALA A 247 -14.19 5.17 -1.42
CA ALA A 247 -14.75 6.25 -0.63
C ALA A 247 -16.25 6.07 -0.34
N LEU A 248 -17.00 5.58 -1.31
CA LEU A 248 -18.44 5.31 -1.17
C LEU A 248 -18.74 4.09 -0.31
N ASN A 249 -17.89 3.05 -0.34
CA ASN A 249 -18.14 1.78 0.34
C ASN A 249 -18.23 1.94 1.86
N LEU A 250 -17.35 2.73 2.47
CA LEU A 250 -17.25 2.89 3.93
C LEU A 250 -17.27 4.35 4.39
N CYS A 251 -17.75 5.26 3.54
CA CYS A 251 -17.87 6.70 3.89
C CYS A 251 -16.53 7.24 4.44
N THR A 252 -15.46 7.15 3.65
CA THR A 252 -14.10 7.47 4.13
C THR A 252 -13.86 8.98 4.22
N THR A 253 -14.64 9.67 5.06
CA THR A 253 -14.55 11.13 5.27
C THR A 253 -13.24 11.56 5.93
N GLY A 254 -12.50 10.62 6.54
CA GLY A 254 -11.15 10.85 7.03
C GLY A 254 -10.10 10.95 5.93
N GLY A 255 -10.45 10.57 4.70
CA GLY A 255 -9.62 10.70 3.51
C GLY A 255 -9.34 9.38 2.79
N VAL A 256 -8.94 9.54 1.53
CA VAL A 256 -8.46 8.44 0.67
C VAL A 256 -6.99 8.65 0.40
N PHE A 257 -6.17 7.69 0.79
CA PHE A 257 -4.73 7.75 0.66
C PHE A 257 -4.25 6.79 -0.44
N ILE A 258 -3.33 7.27 -1.26
CA ILE A 258 -2.70 6.50 -2.32
C ILE A 258 -1.27 6.19 -1.89
N GLY A 259 -0.99 4.91 -1.68
CA GLY A 259 0.35 4.37 -1.40
C GLY A 259 0.92 3.65 -2.61
N GLY A 260 1.97 2.88 -2.36
CA GLY A 260 2.60 2.02 -3.37
C GLY A 260 3.59 2.75 -4.29
N GLY A 261 4.56 2.00 -4.77
CA GLY A 261 5.69 2.56 -5.51
C GLY A 261 5.35 3.09 -6.91
N ILE A 262 4.22 2.70 -7.50
CA ILE A 262 3.86 3.15 -8.86
C ILE A 262 3.40 4.60 -8.82
N ALA A 263 2.43 4.95 -7.97
CA ALA A 263 1.90 6.31 -7.89
C ALA A 263 2.99 7.33 -7.51
N SER A 264 3.86 6.98 -6.57
CA SER A 264 4.99 7.83 -6.18
C SER A 264 5.99 8.05 -7.32
N ARG A 265 6.28 7.04 -8.15
CA ARG A 265 7.15 7.17 -9.33
C ARG A 265 6.56 8.03 -10.43
N LEU A 266 5.24 8.00 -10.61
CA LEU A 266 4.56 8.87 -11.56
C LEU A 266 4.65 10.35 -11.15
N GLY A 267 4.79 10.66 -9.86
CA GLY A 267 5.06 12.00 -9.35
C GLY A 267 4.07 13.06 -9.88
N GLU A 268 4.60 14.12 -10.49
CA GLU A 268 3.79 15.21 -11.04
C GLU A 268 2.82 14.76 -12.15
N PHE A 269 3.16 13.73 -12.93
CA PHE A 269 2.25 13.19 -13.93
C PHE A 269 0.96 12.69 -13.26
N PHE A 270 1.07 11.97 -12.14
CA PHE A 270 -0.09 11.49 -11.38
C PHE A 270 -0.86 12.65 -10.73
N VAL A 271 -0.17 13.56 -10.06
CA VAL A 271 -0.79 14.70 -9.36
C VAL A 271 -1.60 15.58 -10.33
N ASN A 272 -1.13 15.78 -11.56
CA ASN A 272 -1.77 16.59 -12.59
C ASN A 272 -2.69 15.79 -13.53
N SER A 273 -2.87 14.47 -13.28
CA SER A 273 -3.72 13.61 -14.09
C SER A 273 -5.21 13.82 -13.82
N GLU A 274 -6.05 13.11 -14.58
CA GLU A 274 -7.50 13.08 -14.39
C GLU A 274 -7.94 12.22 -13.18
N PHE A 275 -7.01 11.78 -12.33
CA PHE A 275 -7.32 10.98 -11.13
C PHE A 275 -8.44 11.62 -10.31
N ARG A 276 -8.30 12.88 -9.94
CA ARG A 276 -9.27 13.57 -9.08
C ARG A 276 -10.62 13.75 -9.79
N GLN A 277 -10.61 14.05 -11.06
CA GLN A 277 -11.84 14.17 -11.86
C GLN A 277 -12.62 12.83 -11.87
N GLN A 278 -11.94 11.71 -12.07
CA GLN A 278 -12.56 10.38 -12.07
C GLN A 278 -12.99 9.93 -10.66
N PHE A 279 -12.27 10.36 -9.64
CA PHE A 279 -12.69 10.17 -8.24
C PHE A 279 -14.04 10.82 -7.97
N GLU A 280 -14.23 12.06 -8.43
CA GLU A 280 -15.47 12.85 -8.24
C GLU A 280 -16.61 12.42 -9.18
N ALA A 281 -16.33 11.69 -10.28
CA ALA A 281 -17.31 11.27 -11.27
C ALA A 281 -18.22 10.13 -10.74
N LYS A 282 -19.00 10.40 -9.69
CA LYS A 282 -19.91 9.46 -9.00
C LYS A 282 -21.40 9.80 -9.18
N GLY A 283 -21.76 10.43 -10.31
CA GLY A 283 -23.15 10.72 -10.64
C GLY A 283 -23.84 11.50 -9.52
N ASN A 284 -24.94 10.98 -8.98
CA ASN A 284 -25.70 11.62 -7.92
C ASN A 284 -24.92 11.81 -6.61
N PHE A 285 -23.81 11.08 -6.42
CA PHE A 285 -22.94 11.18 -5.25
C PHE A 285 -21.68 12.04 -5.48
N ALA A 286 -21.55 12.71 -6.64
CA ALA A 286 -20.43 13.60 -6.92
C ALA A 286 -20.25 14.66 -5.82
N GLY A 287 -21.31 15.34 -5.41
CA GLY A 287 -21.29 16.35 -4.33
C GLY A 287 -20.93 15.78 -2.94
N TYR A 288 -21.08 14.47 -2.73
CA TYR A 288 -20.62 13.79 -1.53
C TYR A 288 -19.11 13.55 -1.57
N VAL A 289 -18.62 12.91 -2.64
CA VAL A 289 -17.19 12.53 -2.72
C VAL A 289 -16.27 13.73 -2.96
N GLU A 290 -16.73 14.81 -3.57
CA GLU A 290 -15.90 16.01 -3.82
C GLU A 290 -15.34 16.64 -2.53
N ASN A 291 -16.02 16.43 -1.38
CA ASN A 291 -15.60 16.93 -0.08
C ASN A 291 -14.66 15.97 0.66
N ILE A 292 -14.44 14.76 0.15
CA ILE A 292 -13.50 13.80 0.72
C ILE A 292 -12.10 14.10 0.17
N PRO A 293 -11.11 14.39 1.02
CA PRO A 293 -9.76 14.67 0.56
C PRO A 293 -9.07 13.42 0.04
N THR A 294 -8.19 13.59 -0.94
CA THR A 294 -7.33 12.53 -1.45
C THR A 294 -5.86 12.93 -1.29
N TYR A 295 -5.01 11.97 -0.93
CA TYR A 295 -3.61 12.20 -0.61
C TYR A 295 -2.71 11.15 -1.26
N LEU A 296 -1.63 11.58 -1.91
CA LEU A 296 -0.53 10.69 -2.26
C LEU A 296 0.46 10.66 -1.09
N ILE A 297 0.77 9.48 -0.59
CA ILE A 297 1.76 9.30 0.48
C ILE A 297 3.16 9.57 -0.10
N ASN A 298 3.88 10.49 0.54
CA ASN A 298 5.26 10.87 0.18
C ASN A 298 6.27 10.51 1.29
N GLU A 299 5.88 9.64 2.23
CA GLU A 299 6.73 9.15 3.31
C GLU A 299 7.26 7.75 2.97
N PRO A 300 8.59 7.59 2.77
CA PRO A 300 9.15 6.30 2.36
C PRO A 300 9.11 5.23 3.46
N ASP A 301 9.07 5.63 4.73
CA ASP A 301 9.09 4.74 5.88
C ASP A 301 7.70 4.53 6.52
N HIS A 302 6.62 4.80 5.75
CA HIS A 302 5.24 4.67 6.23
C HIS A 302 4.93 3.28 6.82
N GLY A 303 5.51 2.19 6.29
CA GLY A 303 5.36 0.84 6.87
C GLY A 303 5.93 0.74 8.29
N LEU A 304 7.12 1.31 8.54
CA LEU A 304 7.73 1.36 9.86
C LEU A 304 6.94 2.28 10.83
N LEU A 305 6.50 3.45 10.34
CA LEU A 305 5.66 4.36 11.13
C LEU A 305 4.35 3.72 11.55
N GLY A 306 3.73 2.96 10.66
CA GLY A 306 2.49 2.25 10.96
C GLY A 306 2.67 1.08 11.93
N ALA A 307 3.74 0.29 11.77
CA ALA A 307 4.09 -0.75 12.74
C ALA A 307 4.35 -0.15 14.13
N LEU A 308 4.99 1.03 14.18
CA LEU A 308 5.18 1.78 15.42
C LEU A 308 3.86 2.26 16.02
N ALA A 309 2.99 2.89 15.21
CA ALA A 309 1.70 3.39 15.67
C ALA A 309 0.84 2.26 16.26
N TYR A 310 0.80 1.11 15.56
CA TYR A 310 0.13 -0.10 16.04
C TYR A 310 0.73 -0.59 17.38
N LEU A 311 2.05 -0.75 17.46
CA LEU A 311 2.74 -1.22 18.67
C LEU A 311 2.47 -0.33 19.89
N LEU A 312 2.53 0.99 19.70
CA LEU A 312 2.26 1.97 20.77
C LEU A 312 0.80 1.94 21.22
N GLN A 313 -0.15 1.68 20.31
CA GLN A 313 -1.56 1.51 20.67
C GLN A 313 -1.74 0.26 21.55
N GLN A 314 -1.16 -0.89 21.18
CA GLN A 314 -1.29 -2.15 21.91
C GLN A 314 -0.61 -2.08 23.30
N THR A 315 0.52 -1.39 23.41
CA THR A 315 1.20 -1.26 24.71
C THR A 315 0.50 -0.32 25.71
N LYS A 316 -0.32 0.64 25.21
CA LYS A 316 -1.15 1.49 26.08
C LYS A 316 -2.36 0.75 26.68
N GLU A 317 -2.92 -0.22 25.95
CA GLU A 317 -4.06 -1.02 26.44
C GLU A 317 -3.66 -2.01 27.53
N THR A 318 -2.37 -2.31 27.68
CA THR A 318 -1.86 -3.29 28.65
C THR A 318 -1.48 -2.67 30.01
N ASN A 319 -1.41 -1.34 30.10
CA ASN A 319 -1.13 -0.57 31.32
C ASN A 319 -2.41 0.08 31.86
#